data_11c86119734f081d609171b74acb2a0b
#
_entry.id   11c86119734f081d609171b74acb2a0b
#
_cell.length_a   1.000
_cell.length_b   1.000
_cell.length_c   1.000
_cell.angle_alpha   90.00
_cell.angle_beta   90.00
_cell.angle_gamma   90.00
#
_symmetry.space_group_name_H-M   'P 1'
#
loop_
_entity.id
_entity.type
_entity.pdbx_description
1 polymer ?
#
loop_
_entity_poly.entity_id
_entity_poly.type
_entity_poly.pdbx_seq_one_letter_code
_entity_poly.pdbx_strand_id
1 'polypeptide(L)'
;MLSAVIVAVLGAWGAWQRRWMSDDGLIVLRTVRNLLAGNGPVFNAGERVEANTSVLWQYLIYLGALLTPARLETIALWLALSFTTAALAIAAFATSRLYRTPGLVFLPVGGLIYISLPPARDFATSGLEWGLCLLWIAVLWALLIRWVGMRGTAKAGRSTYWLAFWAGLSWLVRPELALYGGLVGLVVLIAADNWKKRGWVFAAAVPLPLAYQIFRMGYYGLLVPQTAVAKSASDAAWGSGWDYVTDLFGPYTLWVGLLLAAVSAGLAL
;
A
#
# COMPACT_ATOMS: atom_id res chain seq x y z
N MET A 1 -17.01 3.47 16.30
CA MET A 1 -16.47 2.13 15.94
C MET A 1 -17.40 1.39 14.96
N LEU A 2 -18.72 1.38 15.18
CA LEU A 2 -19.68 0.71 14.29
C LEU A 2 -19.60 1.22 12.85
N SER A 3 -19.48 2.53 12.63
CA SER A 3 -19.36 3.14 11.29
C SER A 3 -18.13 2.67 10.51
N ALA A 4 -17.00 2.44 11.16
CA ALA A 4 -15.79 1.90 10.53
C ALA A 4 -16.01 0.45 10.06
N VAL A 5 -16.68 -0.37 10.88
CA VAL A 5 -17.04 -1.75 10.52
C VAL A 5 -18.02 -1.77 9.35
N ILE A 6 -19.04 -0.91 9.39
CA ILE A 6 -20.03 -0.82 8.31
C ILE A 6 -19.35 -0.50 6.97
N VAL A 7 -18.47 0.50 6.93
CA VAL A 7 -17.77 0.86 5.68
C VAL A 7 -16.88 -0.27 5.18
N ALA A 8 -16.16 -0.94 6.08
CA ALA A 8 -15.33 -2.10 5.72
C ALA A 8 -16.15 -3.25 5.14
N VAL A 9 -17.30 -3.57 5.75
CA VAL A 9 -18.22 -4.62 5.27
C VAL A 9 -18.86 -4.24 3.94
N LEU A 10 -19.29 -2.99 3.76
CA LEU A 10 -19.83 -2.51 2.49
C LEU A 10 -18.76 -2.53 1.39
N GLY A 11 -17.52 -2.17 1.71
CA GLY A 11 -16.39 -2.27 0.78
C GLY A 11 -16.11 -3.71 0.37
N ALA A 12 -16.07 -4.64 1.33
CA ALA A 12 -15.90 -6.06 1.07
C ALA A 12 -17.04 -6.62 0.20
N TRP A 13 -18.27 -6.27 0.52
CA TRP A 13 -19.46 -6.67 -0.26
C TRP A 13 -19.40 -6.16 -1.70
N GLY A 14 -19.10 -4.86 -1.89
CA GLY A 14 -19.01 -4.26 -3.22
C GLY A 14 -17.88 -4.86 -4.06
N ALA A 15 -16.72 -5.12 -3.46
CA ALA A 15 -15.60 -5.80 -4.10
C ALA A 15 -15.94 -7.27 -4.46
N TRP A 16 -16.63 -7.98 -3.58
CA TRP A 16 -17.07 -9.36 -3.83
C TRP A 16 -18.06 -9.47 -4.99
N GLN A 17 -19.00 -8.54 -5.10
CA GLN A 17 -19.98 -8.53 -6.20
C GLN A 17 -19.33 -8.29 -7.57
N ARG A 18 -18.20 -7.59 -7.59
CA ARG A 18 -17.45 -7.24 -8.80
C ARG A 18 -16.13 -7.99 -8.95
N ARG A 19 -16.00 -9.13 -8.26
CA ARG A 19 -14.76 -9.91 -8.29
C ARG A 19 -14.45 -10.43 -9.69
N TRP A 20 -13.19 -10.26 -10.06
CA TRP A 20 -12.63 -10.70 -11.33
C TRP A 20 -11.12 -10.85 -11.21
N MET A 21 -10.48 -11.34 -12.25
CA MET A 21 -9.02 -11.45 -12.34
C MET A 21 -8.58 -10.77 -13.64
N SER A 22 -7.64 -9.82 -13.53
CA SER A 22 -7.03 -9.15 -14.68
C SER A 22 -5.93 -10.02 -15.30
N ASP A 23 -5.63 -9.77 -16.56
CA ASP A 23 -4.48 -10.32 -17.27
C ASP A 23 -3.15 -9.96 -16.57
N ASP A 24 -2.99 -8.71 -16.14
CA ASP A 24 -1.83 -8.27 -15.35
C ASP A 24 -1.71 -9.03 -14.01
N GLY A 25 -2.83 -9.34 -13.37
CA GLY A 25 -2.85 -10.20 -12.17
C GLY A 25 -2.30 -11.60 -12.47
N LEU A 26 -2.62 -12.16 -13.64
CA LEU A 26 -2.11 -13.47 -14.07
C LEU A 26 -0.59 -13.47 -14.31
N ILE A 27 0.03 -12.33 -14.64
CA ILE A 27 1.49 -12.17 -14.74
C ILE A 27 2.14 -12.48 -13.38
N VAL A 28 1.58 -11.91 -12.30
CA VAL A 28 2.07 -12.18 -10.95
C VAL A 28 1.91 -13.66 -10.60
N LEU A 29 0.74 -14.24 -10.88
CA LEU A 29 0.48 -15.65 -10.59
C LEU A 29 1.38 -16.60 -11.38
N ARG A 30 1.76 -16.24 -12.61
CA ARG A 30 2.73 -17.00 -13.40
C ARG A 30 4.11 -17.04 -12.73
N THR A 31 4.58 -15.91 -12.22
CA THR A 31 5.83 -15.85 -11.46
C THR A 31 5.77 -16.68 -10.18
N VAL A 32 4.64 -16.63 -9.45
CA VAL A 32 4.45 -17.48 -8.27
C VAL A 32 4.45 -18.97 -8.63
N ARG A 33 3.85 -19.34 -9.76
CA ARG A 33 3.88 -20.72 -10.27
C ARG A 33 5.30 -21.20 -10.56
N ASN A 34 6.14 -20.34 -11.16
CA ASN A 34 7.55 -20.65 -11.39
C ASN A 34 8.33 -20.77 -10.08
N LEU A 35 8.05 -19.94 -9.07
CA LEU A 35 8.61 -20.08 -7.73
C LEU A 35 8.27 -21.45 -7.12
N LEU A 36 7.01 -21.88 -7.18
CA LEU A 36 6.55 -23.17 -6.66
C LEU A 36 7.17 -24.37 -7.40
N ALA A 37 7.45 -24.20 -8.70
CA ALA A 37 8.11 -25.21 -9.54
C ALA A 37 9.64 -25.25 -9.37
N GLY A 38 10.24 -24.39 -8.53
CA GLY A 38 11.68 -24.32 -8.35
C GLY A 38 12.46 -23.58 -9.45
N ASN A 39 11.77 -22.96 -10.39
CA ASN A 39 12.41 -22.19 -11.49
C ASN A 39 12.91 -20.80 -11.03
N GLY A 40 12.59 -20.39 -9.79
CA GLY A 40 12.91 -19.06 -9.26
C GLY A 40 11.83 -18.02 -9.51
N PRO A 41 12.04 -16.76 -9.07
CA PRO A 41 11.07 -15.68 -9.19
C PRO A 41 11.09 -15.06 -10.61
N VAL A 42 10.79 -15.85 -11.63
CA VAL A 42 10.90 -15.51 -13.05
C VAL A 42 9.56 -15.64 -13.77
N PHE A 43 9.37 -14.85 -14.83
CA PHE A 43 8.17 -14.95 -15.66
C PHE A 43 8.19 -16.18 -16.57
N ASN A 44 9.29 -16.45 -17.26
CA ASN A 44 9.51 -17.66 -18.04
C ASN A 44 10.64 -18.49 -17.40
N ALA A 45 10.48 -19.82 -17.38
CA ALA A 45 11.54 -20.72 -16.96
C ALA A 45 12.76 -20.57 -17.88
N GLY A 46 13.96 -20.49 -17.27
CA GLY A 46 15.22 -20.30 -18.00
C GLY A 46 15.60 -18.85 -18.28
N GLU A 47 14.71 -17.87 -18.05
CA GLU A 47 14.98 -16.44 -18.24
C GLU A 47 14.95 -15.70 -16.89
N ARG A 48 15.89 -14.80 -16.66
CA ARG A 48 15.93 -13.99 -15.43
C ARG A 48 15.26 -12.63 -15.66
N VAL A 49 13.93 -12.63 -15.82
CA VAL A 49 13.12 -11.42 -16.05
C VAL A 49 12.21 -11.16 -14.85
N GLU A 50 12.35 -9.98 -14.23
CA GLU A 50 11.47 -9.50 -13.18
C GLU A 50 10.25 -8.81 -13.80
N ALA A 51 9.15 -9.55 -13.96
CA ALA A 51 7.91 -9.03 -14.56
C ALA A 51 7.02 -8.29 -13.54
N ASN A 52 7.23 -8.47 -12.25
CA ASN A 52 6.38 -7.92 -11.19
C ASN A 52 6.98 -6.66 -10.58
N THR A 53 6.14 -5.66 -10.33
CA THR A 53 6.53 -4.44 -9.61
C THR A 53 6.38 -4.57 -8.10
N SER A 54 5.41 -5.36 -7.64
CA SER A 54 5.14 -5.61 -6.23
C SER A 54 5.75 -6.92 -5.75
N VAL A 55 6.93 -6.82 -5.18
CA VAL A 55 7.67 -7.95 -4.63
C VAL A 55 6.93 -8.59 -3.48
N LEU A 56 6.47 -7.76 -2.55
CA LEU A 56 5.79 -8.26 -1.35
C LEU A 56 4.50 -8.99 -1.68
N TRP A 57 3.74 -8.52 -2.68
CA TRP A 57 2.52 -9.18 -3.15
C TRP A 57 2.80 -10.58 -3.69
N GLN A 58 3.79 -10.71 -4.56
CA GLN A 58 4.24 -11.99 -5.10
C GLN A 58 4.56 -12.99 -4.00
N TYR A 59 5.35 -12.59 -3.00
CA TYR A 59 5.74 -13.50 -1.92
C TYR A 59 4.62 -13.80 -0.93
N LEU A 60 3.65 -12.89 -0.74
CA LEU A 60 2.45 -13.17 0.06
C LEU A 60 1.56 -14.24 -0.60
N ILE A 61 1.38 -14.18 -1.92
CA ILE A 61 0.66 -15.22 -2.66
C ILE A 61 1.44 -16.54 -2.60
N TYR A 62 2.76 -16.51 -2.80
CA TYR A 62 3.62 -17.70 -2.70
C TYR A 62 3.50 -18.37 -1.32
N LEU A 63 3.56 -17.59 -0.23
CA LEU A 63 3.37 -18.12 1.13
C LEU A 63 1.97 -18.70 1.32
N GLY A 64 0.94 -18.04 0.80
CA GLY A 64 -0.41 -18.59 0.80
C GLY A 64 -0.51 -19.94 0.10
N ALA A 65 0.18 -20.10 -1.04
CA ALA A 65 0.21 -21.35 -1.79
C ALA A 65 0.99 -22.49 -1.08
N LEU A 66 1.97 -22.14 -0.25
CA LEU A 66 2.65 -23.13 0.60
C LEU A 66 1.78 -23.60 1.78
N LEU A 67 0.85 -22.74 2.23
CA LEU A 67 0.00 -23.03 3.40
C LEU A 67 -1.33 -23.69 3.03
N THR A 68 -1.77 -23.58 1.76
CA THR A 68 -3.07 -24.09 1.32
C THR A 68 -2.98 -24.71 -0.08
N PRO A 69 -3.74 -25.79 -0.37
CA PRO A 69 -3.82 -26.38 -1.70
C PRO A 69 -4.75 -25.59 -2.64
N ALA A 70 -5.17 -24.38 -2.25
CA ALA A 70 -6.08 -23.57 -3.05
C ALA A 70 -5.40 -23.07 -4.33
N ARG A 71 -6.21 -22.76 -5.36
CA ARG A 71 -5.73 -22.16 -6.60
C ARG A 71 -5.13 -20.78 -6.32
N LEU A 72 -4.09 -20.39 -7.05
CA LEU A 72 -3.41 -19.11 -6.88
C LEU A 72 -4.35 -17.93 -7.03
N GLU A 73 -5.29 -18.01 -7.97
CA GLU A 73 -6.33 -16.99 -8.20
C GLU A 73 -7.21 -16.82 -6.95
N THR A 74 -7.56 -17.92 -6.30
CA THR A 74 -8.36 -17.91 -5.05
C THR A 74 -7.57 -17.28 -3.90
N ILE A 75 -6.29 -17.62 -3.76
CA ILE A 75 -5.41 -17.05 -2.74
C ILE A 75 -5.27 -15.54 -2.96
N ALA A 76 -4.97 -15.10 -4.18
CA ALA A 76 -4.83 -13.69 -4.51
C ALA A 76 -6.13 -12.91 -4.23
N LEU A 77 -7.29 -13.45 -4.62
CA LEU A 77 -8.60 -12.86 -4.37
C LEU A 77 -8.85 -12.66 -2.87
N TRP A 78 -8.66 -13.69 -2.05
CA TRP A 78 -8.92 -13.60 -0.62
C TRP A 78 -7.93 -12.70 0.12
N LEU A 79 -6.66 -12.70 -0.28
CA LEU A 79 -5.67 -11.77 0.26
C LEU A 79 -6.07 -10.32 -0.09
N ALA A 80 -6.39 -10.04 -1.34
CA ALA A 80 -6.76 -8.71 -1.79
C ALA A 80 -8.03 -8.20 -1.08
N LEU A 81 -9.07 -9.04 -0.98
CA LEU A 81 -10.32 -8.72 -0.29
C LEU A 81 -10.09 -8.47 1.21
N SER A 82 -9.33 -9.34 1.86
CA SER A 82 -9.00 -9.22 3.29
C SER A 82 -8.19 -7.95 3.56
N PHE A 83 -7.22 -7.63 2.72
CA PHE A 83 -6.37 -6.45 2.89
C PHE A 83 -7.16 -5.16 2.64
N THR A 84 -8.01 -5.12 1.62
CA THR A 84 -8.88 -3.96 1.34
C THR A 84 -9.84 -3.73 2.51
N THR A 85 -10.47 -4.78 3.02
CA THR A 85 -11.40 -4.71 4.16
C THR A 85 -10.69 -4.23 5.43
N ALA A 86 -9.52 -4.80 5.72
CA ALA A 86 -8.68 -4.40 6.85
C ALA A 86 -8.21 -2.94 6.72
N ALA A 87 -7.82 -2.51 5.52
CA ALA A 87 -7.39 -1.14 5.25
C ALA A 87 -8.48 -0.13 5.57
N LEU A 88 -9.70 -0.36 5.09
CA LEU A 88 -10.86 0.50 5.36
C LEU A 88 -11.16 0.59 6.86
N ALA A 89 -11.16 -0.56 7.55
CA ALA A 89 -11.39 -0.60 8.99
C ALA A 89 -10.27 0.13 9.77
N ILE A 90 -9.00 -0.14 9.46
CA ILE A 90 -7.84 0.44 10.14
C ILE A 90 -7.79 1.96 9.92
N ALA A 91 -7.96 2.42 8.67
CA ALA A 91 -7.94 3.85 8.36
C ALA A 91 -9.06 4.60 9.08
N ALA A 92 -10.29 4.10 9.03
CA ALA A 92 -11.43 4.70 9.71
C ALA A 92 -11.24 4.71 11.24
N PHE A 93 -10.79 3.59 11.83
CA PHE A 93 -10.53 3.49 13.25
C PHE A 93 -9.39 4.41 13.70
N ALA A 94 -8.29 4.47 12.96
CA ALA A 94 -7.17 5.34 13.30
C ALA A 94 -7.58 6.81 13.23
N THR A 95 -8.29 7.22 12.18
CA THR A 95 -8.78 8.60 12.02
C THR A 95 -9.78 8.97 13.11
N SER A 96 -10.65 8.06 13.55
CA SER A 96 -11.60 8.31 14.64
C SER A 96 -10.93 8.68 15.96
N ARG A 97 -9.65 8.32 16.15
CA ARG A 97 -8.88 8.69 17.35
C ARG A 97 -8.47 10.16 17.39
N LEU A 98 -8.45 10.83 16.24
CA LEU A 98 -8.16 12.27 16.16
C LEU A 98 -9.37 13.12 16.57
N TYR A 99 -10.59 12.60 16.42
CA TYR A 99 -11.85 13.32 16.62
C TYR A 99 -12.66 12.73 17.77
N ARG A 100 -12.06 12.67 18.98
CA ARG A 100 -12.72 12.14 20.17
C ARG A 100 -13.51 13.23 20.88
N THR A 101 -14.67 13.59 20.35
CA THR A 101 -15.62 14.46 21.05
C THR A 101 -16.75 13.60 21.60
N PRO A 102 -17.02 13.64 22.92
CA PRO A 102 -18.14 12.91 23.52
C PRO A 102 -19.47 13.28 22.83
N GLY A 103 -20.29 12.26 22.52
CA GLY A 103 -21.63 12.48 21.94
C GLY A 103 -21.65 12.64 20.42
N LEU A 104 -20.50 12.73 19.72
CA LEU A 104 -20.46 12.78 18.26
C LEU A 104 -20.26 11.41 17.64
N VAL A 105 -21.00 11.16 16.57
CA VAL A 105 -20.82 9.95 15.73
C VAL A 105 -19.76 10.24 14.69
N PHE A 106 -18.68 9.45 14.69
CA PHE A 106 -17.67 9.52 13.66
C PHE A 106 -18.21 8.92 12.34
N LEU A 107 -18.23 9.72 11.28
CA LEU A 107 -18.58 9.27 9.94
C LEU A 107 -17.30 9.16 9.10
N PRO A 108 -16.91 7.95 8.64
CA PRO A 108 -15.69 7.75 7.84
C PRO A 108 -15.92 8.15 6.38
N VAL A 109 -16.07 9.45 6.12
CA VAL A 109 -16.42 10.02 4.81
C VAL A 109 -15.42 9.59 3.72
N GLY A 110 -14.11 9.60 4.01
CA GLY A 110 -13.10 9.16 3.04
C GLY A 110 -13.29 7.69 2.62
N GLY A 111 -13.65 6.82 3.57
CA GLY A 111 -13.97 5.43 3.26
C GLY A 111 -15.26 5.30 2.42
N LEU A 112 -16.29 6.09 2.72
CA LEU A 112 -17.53 6.11 1.94
C LEU A 112 -17.29 6.60 0.51
N ILE A 113 -16.51 7.67 0.33
CA ILE A 113 -16.11 8.15 -1.00
C ILE A 113 -15.36 7.06 -1.74
N TYR A 114 -14.37 6.43 -1.11
CA TYR A 114 -13.58 5.38 -1.73
C TYR A 114 -14.45 4.23 -2.25
N ILE A 115 -15.35 3.68 -1.42
CA ILE A 115 -16.21 2.55 -1.83
C ILE A 115 -17.30 2.94 -2.83
N SER A 116 -17.60 4.23 -3.00
CA SER A 116 -18.54 4.72 -4.01
C SER A 116 -17.94 4.74 -5.41
N LEU A 117 -16.60 4.81 -5.52
CA LEU A 117 -15.89 4.84 -6.81
C LEU A 117 -15.92 3.45 -7.47
N PRO A 118 -16.45 3.29 -8.70
CA PRO A 118 -16.45 2.02 -9.41
C PRO A 118 -15.05 1.38 -9.52
N PRO A 119 -13.98 2.11 -9.91
CA PRO A 119 -12.65 1.52 -10.01
C PRO A 119 -12.14 0.94 -8.69
N ALA A 120 -12.47 1.55 -7.54
CA ALA A 120 -12.04 1.06 -6.24
C ALA A 120 -12.60 -0.34 -5.92
N ARG A 121 -13.83 -0.61 -6.32
CA ARG A 121 -14.50 -1.91 -6.17
C ARG A 121 -14.02 -2.91 -7.22
N ASP A 122 -13.85 -2.45 -8.46
CA ASP A 122 -13.48 -3.30 -9.58
C ASP A 122 -12.04 -3.82 -9.41
N PHE A 123 -11.10 -2.98 -9.04
CA PHE A 123 -9.72 -3.38 -8.85
C PHE A 123 -9.40 -4.06 -7.51
N ALA A 124 -10.34 -4.05 -6.56
CA ALA A 124 -10.11 -4.64 -5.23
C ALA A 124 -9.76 -6.14 -5.28
N THR A 125 -10.20 -6.88 -6.31
CA THR A 125 -9.98 -8.32 -6.46
C THR A 125 -9.31 -8.70 -7.79
N SER A 126 -8.76 -7.73 -8.51
CA SER A 126 -8.19 -7.90 -9.86
C SER A 126 -6.95 -8.82 -9.95
N GLY A 127 -6.47 -9.33 -8.83
CA GLY A 127 -5.22 -10.10 -8.77
C GLY A 127 -3.97 -9.25 -8.57
N LEU A 128 -4.11 -7.94 -8.70
CA LEU A 128 -3.05 -6.96 -8.44
C LEU A 128 -2.92 -6.66 -6.94
N GLU A 129 -1.84 -5.99 -6.58
CA GLU A 129 -1.47 -5.61 -5.21
C GLU A 129 -2.30 -4.46 -4.61
N TRP A 130 -3.44 -4.10 -5.22
CA TRP A 130 -4.25 -2.95 -4.82
C TRP A 130 -4.64 -2.97 -3.34
N GLY A 131 -5.15 -4.11 -2.87
CA GLY A 131 -5.49 -4.30 -1.45
C GLY A 131 -4.28 -4.18 -0.52
N LEU A 132 -3.10 -4.65 -0.95
CA LEU A 132 -1.87 -4.52 -0.19
C LEU A 132 -1.41 -3.05 -0.08
N CYS A 133 -1.51 -2.28 -1.17
CA CYS A 133 -1.21 -0.85 -1.17
C CYS A 133 -2.10 -0.09 -0.19
N LEU A 134 -3.40 -0.36 -0.22
CA LEU A 134 -4.36 0.24 0.71
C LEU A 134 -4.05 -0.12 2.16
N LEU A 135 -3.77 -1.39 2.43
CA LEU A 135 -3.41 -1.85 3.78
C LEU A 135 -2.14 -1.17 4.26
N TRP A 136 -1.13 -1.08 3.39
CA TRP A 136 0.12 -0.42 3.73
C TRP A 136 -0.09 1.05 4.10
N ILE A 137 -0.86 1.81 3.30
CA ILE A 137 -1.19 3.22 3.58
C ILE A 137 -1.99 3.35 4.89
N ALA A 138 -3.00 2.49 5.09
CA ALA A 138 -3.84 2.53 6.28
C ALA A 138 -3.06 2.26 7.57
N VAL A 139 -2.15 1.28 7.54
CA VAL A 139 -1.27 0.97 8.67
C VAL A 139 -0.24 2.06 8.89
N LEU A 140 0.36 2.62 7.80
CA LEU A 140 1.27 3.77 7.91
C LEU A 140 0.59 4.94 8.61
N TRP A 141 -0.64 5.26 8.22
CA TRP A 141 -1.47 6.29 8.83
C TRP A 141 -1.74 6.02 10.31
N ALA A 142 -2.15 4.80 10.65
CA ALA A 142 -2.40 4.40 12.03
C ALA A 142 -1.14 4.47 12.90
N LEU A 143 0.01 4.05 12.36
CA LEU A 143 1.30 4.13 13.04
C LEU A 143 1.75 5.58 13.22
N LEU A 144 1.52 6.44 12.23
CA LEU A 144 1.85 7.87 12.30
C LEU A 144 1.04 8.56 13.41
N ILE A 145 -0.28 8.35 13.45
CA ILE A 145 -1.14 8.88 14.53
C ILE A 145 -0.65 8.39 15.91
N ARG A 146 -0.36 7.09 16.01
CA ARG A 146 0.15 6.51 17.25
C ARG A 146 1.49 7.13 17.66
N TRP A 147 2.40 7.30 16.69
CA TRP A 147 3.72 7.87 16.94
C TRP A 147 3.64 9.30 17.47
N VAL A 148 2.82 10.15 16.82
CA VAL A 148 2.57 11.51 17.28
C VAL A 148 2.01 11.52 18.71
N GLY A 149 1.02 10.69 19.00
CA GLY A 149 0.41 10.61 20.34
C GLY A 149 1.29 10.00 21.43
N MET A 150 2.39 9.33 21.05
CA MET A 150 3.34 8.72 22.00
C MET A 150 4.63 9.54 22.21
N ARG A 151 4.79 10.68 21.53
CA ARG A 151 5.95 11.55 21.71
C ARG A 151 6.04 12.01 23.17
N GLY A 152 7.27 11.96 23.71
CA GLY A 152 7.49 12.29 25.12
C GLY A 152 7.19 11.17 26.13
N THR A 153 6.69 10.01 25.71
CA THR A 153 6.45 8.86 26.59
C THR A 153 7.58 7.83 26.52
N ALA A 154 7.67 6.94 27.53
CA ALA A 154 8.62 5.83 27.55
C ALA A 154 8.45 4.86 26.35
N LYS A 155 7.28 4.83 25.72
CA LYS A 155 6.96 3.97 24.57
C LYS A 155 7.29 4.62 23.21
N ALA A 156 7.76 5.86 23.20
CA ALA A 156 8.07 6.61 21.98
C ALA A 156 9.06 5.87 21.06
N GLY A 157 10.13 5.30 21.63
CA GLY A 157 11.14 4.58 20.85
C GLY A 157 10.57 3.40 20.06
N ARG A 158 9.79 2.54 20.70
CA ARG A 158 9.17 1.39 20.04
C ARG A 158 8.20 1.80 18.93
N SER A 159 7.44 2.88 19.14
CA SER A 159 6.53 3.41 18.11
C SER A 159 7.30 3.97 16.91
N THR A 160 8.42 4.64 17.16
CA THR A 160 9.32 5.19 16.14
C THR A 160 9.88 4.08 15.23
N TYR A 161 10.38 2.99 15.80
CA TYR A 161 10.99 1.91 15.02
C TYR A 161 9.97 1.12 14.20
N TRP A 162 8.76 0.87 14.73
CA TRP A 162 7.69 0.27 13.95
C TRP A 162 7.23 1.14 12.79
N LEU A 163 7.13 2.46 13.00
CA LEU A 163 6.80 3.39 11.93
C LEU A 163 7.88 3.43 10.86
N ALA A 164 9.16 3.47 11.26
CA ALA A 164 10.30 3.45 10.35
C ALA A 164 10.36 2.15 9.54
N PHE A 165 10.20 1.00 10.19
CA PHE A 165 10.15 -0.30 9.52
C PHE A 165 9.03 -0.35 8.48
N TRP A 166 7.82 0.07 8.87
CA TRP A 166 6.68 0.05 7.97
C TRP A 166 6.84 1.01 6.79
N ALA A 167 7.40 2.19 7.04
CA ALA A 167 7.75 3.15 6.00
C ALA A 167 8.77 2.57 5.01
N GLY A 168 9.78 1.84 5.49
CA GLY A 168 10.78 1.16 4.66
C GLY A 168 10.20 0.09 3.74
N LEU A 169 9.14 -0.60 4.14
CA LEU A 169 8.49 -1.61 3.30
C LEU A 169 7.85 -1.04 2.02
N SER A 170 7.66 0.26 1.92
CA SER A 170 7.02 0.93 0.78
C SER A 170 7.56 0.48 -0.57
N TRP A 171 8.87 0.41 -0.71
CA TRP A 171 9.56 -0.01 -1.93
C TRP A 171 9.22 -1.44 -2.37
N LEU A 172 8.98 -2.33 -1.40
CA LEU A 172 8.64 -3.73 -1.67
C LEU A 172 7.14 -3.91 -1.95
N VAL A 173 6.30 -3.00 -1.44
CA VAL A 173 4.88 -2.96 -1.77
C VAL A 173 4.69 -2.44 -3.19
N ARG A 174 5.18 -1.24 -3.47
CA ARG A 174 5.29 -0.65 -4.82
C ARG A 174 6.35 0.45 -4.83
N PRO A 175 7.16 0.56 -5.88
CA PRO A 175 8.19 1.59 -5.96
C PRO A 175 7.65 3.02 -5.79
N GLU A 176 6.45 3.31 -6.30
CA GLU A 176 5.82 4.63 -6.22
C GLU A 176 5.47 5.03 -4.77
N LEU A 177 5.18 4.04 -3.91
CA LEU A 177 4.90 4.28 -2.49
C LEU A 177 6.15 4.70 -1.70
N ALA A 178 7.34 4.55 -2.28
CA ALA A 178 8.59 5.02 -1.68
C ALA A 178 8.59 6.53 -1.44
N LEU A 179 7.83 7.30 -2.23
CA LEU A 179 7.64 8.72 -1.98
C LEU A 179 7.02 8.97 -0.59
N TYR A 180 5.94 8.28 -0.27
CA TYR A 180 5.25 8.42 1.02
C TYR A 180 6.06 7.81 2.16
N GLY A 181 6.60 6.60 1.97
CA GLY A 181 7.45 5.94 2.95
C GLY A 181 8.73 6.72 3.23
N GLY A 182 9.37 7.25 2.20
CA GLY A 182 10.56 8.09 2.29
C GLY A 182 10.31 9.39 3.05
N LEU A 183 9.21 10.09 2.75
CA LEU A 183 8.82 11.30 3.48
C LEU A 183 8.57 11.04 4.96
N VAL A 184 7.81 9.99 5.29
CA VAL A 184 7.57 9.61 6.69
C VAL A 184 8.88 9.19 7.36
N GLY A 185 9.71 8.40 6.70
CA GLY A 185 11.04 8.00 7.19
C GLY A 185 11.94 9.21 7.48
N LEU A 186 11.94 10.20 6.59
CA LEU A 186 12.68 11.45 6.76
C LEU A 186 12.18 12.24 7.98
N VAL A 187 10.87 12.40 8.13
CA VAL A 187 10.26 13.07 9.28
C VAL A 187 10.65 12.38 10.59
N VAL A 188 10.59 11.06 10.63
CA VAL A 188 10.98 10.27 11.81
C VAL A 188 12.48 10.41 12.10
N LEU A 189 13.32 10.45 11.06
CA LEU A 189 14.76 10.61 11.17
C LEU A 189 15.15 12.00 11.71
N ILE A 190 14.50 13.05 11.21
CA ILE A 190 14.71 14.43 11.67
C ILE A 190 14.24 14.58 13.13
N ALA A 191 13.11 13.96 13.48
CA ALA A 191 12.55 14.00 14.82
C ALA A 191 13.34 13.20 15.86
N ALA A 192 14.34 12.42 15.46
CA ALA A 192 15.17 11.64 16.37
C ALA A 192 16.25 12.54 17.05
N ASP A 193 16.27 12.53 18.38
CA ASP A 193 17.04 13.47 19.21
C ASP A 193 18.56 13.28 19.12
N ASN A 194 19.04 12.10 18.73
CA ASN A 194 20.46 11.78 18.72
C ASN A 194 20.83 10.77 17.62
N TRP A 195 22.14 10.71 17.30
CA TRP A 195 22.66 9.83 16.24
C TRP A 195 22.39 8.34 16.47
N LYS A 196 22.39 7.89 17.74
CA LYS A 196 22.08 6.48 18.05
C LYS A 196 20.64 6.14 17.69
N LYS A 197 19.68 7.01 18.00
CA LYS A 197 18.28 6.82 17.60
C LYS A 197 18.12 6.89 16.08
N ARG A 198 18.82 7.80 15.39
CA ARG A 198 18.85 7.87 13.91
C ARG A 198 19.39 6.59 13.30
N GLY A 199 20.46 6.02 13.85
CA GLY A 199 21.00 4.72 13.43
C GLY A 199 19.97 3.60 13.57
N TRP A 200 19.21 3.56 14.65
CA TRP A 200 18.13 2.56 14.83
C TRP A 200 16.94 2.78 13.89
N VAL A 201 16.57 4.02 13.57
CA VAL A 201 15.57 4.33 12.56
C VAL A 201 16.00 3.79 11.19
N PHE A 202 17.25 4.07 10.82
CA PHE A 202 17.83 3.56 9.58
C PHE A 202 17.88 2.03 9.56
N ALA A 203 18.35 1.40 10.64
CA ALA A 203 18.40 -0.05 10.79
C ALA A 203 17.01 -0.71 10.75
N ALA A 204 15.97 -0.01 11.14
CA ALA A 204 14.60 -0.51 11.02
C ALA A 204 14.03 -0.38 9.59
N ALA A 205 14.34 0.70 8.88
CA ALA A 205 13.71 1.02 7.61
C ALA A 205 14.42 0.40 6.38
N VAL A 206 15.75 0.34 6.38
CA VAL A 206 16.54 0.15 5.16
C VAL A 206 16.94 -1.29 4.85
N PRO A 207 17.30 -2.15 5.82
CA PRO A 207 17.94 -3.44 5.50
C PRO A 207 17.11 -4.34 4.59
N LEU A 208 15.81 -4.44 4.79
CA LEU A 208 14.97 -5.34 4.00
C LEU A 208 14.80 -4.87 2.54
N PRO A 209 14.41 -3.61 2.25
CA PRO A 209 14.39 -3.13 0.87
C PRO A 209 15.78 -3.14 0.21
N LEU A 210 16.84 -2.83 0.96
CA LEU A 210 18.21 -2.88 0.45
C LEU A 210 18.63 -4.31 0.11
N ALA A 211 18.33 -5.29 0.96
CA ALA A 211 18.62 -6.69 0.70
C ALA A 211 17.94 -7.17 -0.60
N TYR A 212 16.67 -6.77 -0.80
CA TYR A 212 15.99 -7.11 -2.05
C TYR A 212 16.61 -6.38 -3.25
N GLN A 213 17.01 -5.13 -3.09
CA GLN A 213 17.67 -4.39 -4.18
C GLN A 213 19.02 -5.03 -4.58
N ILE A 214 19.80 -5.49 -3.61
CA ILE A 214 21.05 -6.24 -3.87
C ILE A 214 20.73 -7.56 -4.60
N PHE A 215 19.69 -8.29 -4.14
CA PHE A 215 19.23 -9.49 -4.84
C PHE A 215 18.80 -9.18 -6.27
N ARG A 216 18.00 -8.13 -6.52
CA ARG A 216 17.57 -7.71 -7.86
C ARG A 216 18.77 -7.45 -8.78
N MET A 217 19.74 -6.71 -8.31
CA MET A 217 20.95 -6.40 -9.09
C MET A 217 21.77 -7.65 -9.40
N GLY A 218 21.93 -8.54 -8.43
CA GLY A 218 22.71 -9.77 -8.62
C GLY A 218 21.99 -10.84 -9.44
N TYR A 219 20.66 -10.93 -9.31
CA TYR A 219 19.87 -11.99 -9.95
C TYR A 219 19.34 -11.60 -11.34
N TYR A 220 18.79 -10.40 -11.47
CA TYR A 220 18.21 -9.91 -12.73
C TYR A 220 19.14 -8.97 -13.52
N GLY A 221 20.21 -8.45 -12.91
CA GLY A 221 21.11 -7.49 -13.53
C GLY A 221 20.54 -6.09 -13.73
N LEU A 222 19.48 -5.72 -13.01
CA LEU A 222 18.73 -4.46 -13.18
C LEU A 222 18.64 -3.67 -11.88
N LEU A 223 18.63 -2.34 -12.00
CA LEU A 223 18.37 -1.43 -10.89
C LEU A 223 16.88 -1.27 -10.57
N VAL A 224 16.04 -1.40 -11.60
CA VAL A 224 14.59 -1.26 -11.54
C VAL A 224 13.92 -2.48 -12.16
N PRO A 225 12.65 -2.79 -11.85
CA PRO A 225 11.93 -3.89 -12.48
C PRO A 225 11.94 -3.75 -14.02
N GLN A 226 11.98 -4.87 -14.73
CA GLN A 226 11.97 -4.88 -16.21
C GLN A 226 10.75 -4.16 -16.79
N THR A 227 9.61 -4.20 -16.11
CA THR A 227 8.40 -3.46 -16.48
C THR A 227 8.59 -1.95 -16.52
N ALA A 228 9.44 -1.39 -15.65
CA ALA A 228 9.77 0.04 -15.67
C ALA A 228 10.65 0.38 -16.88
N VAL A 229 11.58 -0.50 -17.23
CA VAL A 229 12.43 -0.35 -18.43
C VAL A 229 11.58 -0.46 -19.69
N ALA A 230 10.75 -1.48 -19.80
CA ALA A 230 9.91 -1.73 -20.97
C ALA A 230 8.87 -0.62 -21.25
N LYS A 231 8.41 0.07 -20.19
CA LYS A 231 7.45 1.18 -20.31
C LYS A 231 8.14 2.54 -20.46
N SER A 232 9.46 2.60 -20.64
CA SER A 232 10.24 3.85 -20.70
C SER A 232 9.86 4.82 -19.56
N ALA A 233 9.74 4.29 -18.33
CA ALA A 233 9.21 5.01 -17.17
C ALA A 233 10.09 6.21 -16.74
N SER A 234 11.22 6.44 -17.41
CA SER A 234 12.07 7.63 -17.24
C SER A 234 11.56 8.87 -17.97
N ASP A 235 10.68 8.68 -18.98
CA ASP A 235 10.21 9.78 -19.81
C ASP A 235 8.97 10.43 -19.18
N ALA A 236 9.09 11.73 -18.87
CA ALA A 236 8.01 12.49 -18.25
C ALA A 236 7.03 13.01 -19.31
N ALA A 237 5.80 12.49 -19.31
CA ALA A 237 4.70 12.94 -20.17
C ALA A 237 3.71 13.82 -19.38
N TRP A 238 4.13 15.02 -19.03
CA TRP A 238 3.36 15.93 -18.17
C TRP A 238 1.96 16.27 -18.73
N GLY A 239 1.84 16.47 -20.04
CA GLY A 239 0.55 16.71 -20.70
C GLY A 239 -0.42 15.58 -20.49
N SER A 240 -0.01 14.35 -20.86
CA SER A 240 -0.84 13.15 -20.66
C SER A 240 -1.15 12.89 -19.19
N GLY A 241 -0.21 13.20 -18.29
CA GLY A 241 -0.45 13.11 -16.84
C GLY A 241 -1.51 14.07 -16.36
N TRP A 242 -1.53 15.30 -16.90
CA TRP A 242 -2.56 16.29 -16.58
C TRP A 242 -3.94 15.88 -17.11
N ASP A 243 -4.00 15.42 -18.35
CA ASP A 243 -5.24 14.92 -18.97
C ASP A 243 -5.81 13.76 -18.14
N TYR A 244 -4.95 12.82 -17.71
CA TYR A 244 -5.36 11.70 -16.87
C TYR A 244 -5.95 12.14 -15.52
N VAL A 245 -5.35 13.17 -14.89
CA VAL A 245 -5.86 13.73 -13.63
C VAL A 245 -7.22 14.40 -13.85
N THR A 246 -7.36 15.20 -14.89
CA THR A 246 -8.63 15.90 -15.19
C THR A 246 -9.74 14.92 -15.55
N ASP A 247 -9.43 13.87 -16.29
CA ASP A 247 -10.38 12.80 -16.64
C ASP A 247 -10.86 12.02 -15.42
N LEU A 248 -9.99 11.83 -14.42
CA LEU A 248 -10.36 11.19 -13.16
C LEU A 248 -11.20 12.13 -12.28
N PHE A 249 -10.79 13.39 -12.17
CA PHE A 249 -11.43 14.35 -11.26
C PHE A 249 -12.80 14.83 -11.76
N GLY A 250 -12.97 14.97 -13.07
CA GLY A 250 -14.21 15.47 -13.70
C GLY A 250 -15.42 14.59 -13.38
N PRO A 251 -15.46 13.33 -13.82
CA PRO A 251 -16.62 12.44 -13.65
C PRO A 251 -17.01 12.19 -12.19
N TYR A 252 -16.03 12.15 -11.30
CA TYR A 252 -16.24 11.84 -9.88
C TYR A 252 -16.30 13.08 -8.98
N THR A 253 -16.18 14.27 -9.53
CA THR A 253 -16.17 15.55 -8.77
C THR A 253 -15.22 15.54 -7.57
N LEU A 254 -14.08 14.84 -7.68
CA LEU A 254 -13.12 14.66 -6.57
C LEU A 254 -12.52 15.98 -6.08
N TRP A 255 -12.46 17.00 -6.95
CA TRP A 255 -12.01 18.35 -6.61
C TRP A 255 -12.87 19.00 -5.50
N VAL A 256 -14.17 18.66 -5.41
CA VAL A 256 -15.05 19.15 -4.32
C VAL A 256 -14.57 18.61 -2.97
N GLY A 257 -14.26 17.31 -2.90
CA GLY A 257 -13.73 16.70 -1.69
C GLY A 257 -12.39 17.31 -1.24
N LEU A 258 -11.50 17.58 -2.19
CA LEU A 258 -10.22 18.23 -1.91
C LEU A 258 -10.41 19.68 -1.43
N LEU A 259 -11.31 20.42 -2.05
CA LEU A 259 -11.61 21.82 -1.67
C LEU A 259 -12.19 21.87 -0.24
N LEU A 260 -13.13 20.99 0.07
CA LEU A 260 -13.68 20.87 1.42
C LEU A 260 -12.62 20.48 2.44
N ALA A 261 -11.71 19.57 2.11
CA ALA A 261 -10.60 19.22 2.97
C ALA A 261 -9.65 20.39 3.21
N ALA A 262 -9.31 21.15 2.17
CA ALA A 262 -8.45 22.33 2.26
C ALA A 262 -9.10 23.46 3.10
N VAL A 263 -10.39 23.74 2.88
CA VAL A 263 -11.14 24.72 3.67
C VAL A 263 -11.20 24.28 5.14
N SER A 264 -11.50 23.01 5.40
CA SER A 264 -11.55 22.48 6.77
C SER A 264 -10.19 22.57 7.47
N ALA A 265 -9.10 22.30 6.77
CA ALA A 265 -7.74 22.47 7.29
C ALA A 265 -7.41 23.94 7.58
N GLY A 266 -7.80 24.87 6.68
CA GLY A 266 -7.59 26.31 6.87
C GLY A 266 -8.40 26.91 8.01
N LEU A 267 -9.59 26.36 8.32
CA LEU A 267 -10.40 26.79 9.46
C LEU A 267 -9.91 26.20 10.79
N ALA A 268 -9.07 25.15 10.76
CA ALA A 268 -8.53 24.50 11.97
C ALA A 268 -7.18 25.09 12.42
N LEU A 269 -6.55 25.93 11.58
CA LEU A 269 -5.31 26.67 11.88
C LEU A 269 -5.62 28.04 12.46
#